data_7ffb58344272a98779695d1126a928fa
#
_entry.id   7ffb58344272a98779695d1126a928fa
#
_cell.length_a   1.000
_cell.length_b   1.000
_cell.length_c   1.000
_cell.angle_alpha   90.00
_cell.angle_beta   90.00
_cell.angle_gamma   90.00
#
_symmetry.space_group_name_H-M   'P 1'
#
loop_
_entity.id
_entity.type
_entity.pdbx_description
1 polymer ?
#
loop_
_entity_poly.entity_id
_entity_poly.type
_entity_poly.pdbx_seq_one_letter_code
_entity_poly.pdbx_strand_id
1 'polypeptide(L)'
;PEILKKHYLAQIICMRRFFFFGMMLEMMKMKEFFLSCMEEPEDIDEKQRNQYFGEFYMNMSFLEYNKISAMSILHRKAGSLMREKAVTLDTTNSWTFGSPSVLWLYHSGSGSLDREMDEMYECMPYYYRLTQGHGQGAEHMMAAEAAFDRGMDADAQIAMEKAVDAAKRYGQWGIRTCCLFLKMRMAEKNGGF
;
A
#
# COMPACT_ATOMS: atom_id res chain seq x y z
N PRO A 1 -18.78 19.31 11.33
CA PRO A 1 -17.96 18.51 12.26
C PRO A 1 -18.79 17.75 13.28
N GLU A 2 -19.81 18.34 13.93
CA GLU A 2 -20.65 17.69 14.95
C GLU A 2 -21.22 16.32 14.49
N ILE A 3 -21.73 16.23 13.25
CA ILE A 3 -22.27 14.98 12.69
C ILE A 3 -21.21 13.87 12.65
N LEU A 4 -19.95 14.23 12.46
CA LEU A 4 -18.86 13.24 12.36
C LEU A 4 -18.26 12.82 13.70
N LYS A 5 -18.62 13.50 14.82
CA LYS A 5 -17.97 13.33 16.13
C LYS A 5 -17.92 11.87 16.58
N LYS A 6 -19.02 11.12 16.38
CA LYS A 6 -19.16 9.69 16.75
C LYS A 6 -18.90 8.71 15.58
N HIS A 7 -18.54 9.22 14.40
CA HIS A 7 -18.34 8.40 13.20
C HIS A 7 -16.87 8.24 12.85
N TYR A 8 -16.10 7.58 13.71
CA TYR A 8 -14.65 7.47 13.64
C TYR A 8 -14.13 6.92 12.29
N LEU A 9 -14.76 5.87 11.76
CA LEU A 9 -14.38 5.32 10.44
C LEU A 9 -14.64 6.34 9.31
N ALA A 10 -15.73 7.11 9.38
CA ALA A 10 -16.00 8.15 8.40
C ALA A 10 -14.96 9.27 8.44
N GLN A 11 -14.48 9.65 9.65
CA GLN A 11 -13.37 10.60 9.79
C GLN A 11 -12.09 10.08 9.10
N ILE A 12 -11.75 8.80 9.30
CA ILE A 12 -10.57 8.17 8.67
C ILE A 12 -10.74 8.12 7.14
N ILE A 13 -11.92 7.77 6.64
CA ILE A 13 -12.21 7.76 5.19
C ILE A 13 -12.08 9.18 4.62
N CYS A 14 -12.57 10.22 5.33
CA CYS A 14 -12.40 11.61 4.92
C CYS A 14 -10.92 12.00 4.84
N MET A 15 -10.10 11.65 5.86
CA MET A 15 -8.65 11.90 5.82
C MET A 15 -8.01 11.29 4.57
N ARG A 16 -8.34 10.03 4.27
CA ARG A 16 -7.84 9.35 3.08
C ARG A 16 -8.26 10.05 1.79
N ARG A 17 -9.51 10.46 1.68
CA ARG A 17 -10.01 11.19 0.50
C ARG A 17 -9.32 12.54 0.33
N PHE A 18 -9.16 13.30 1.40
CA PHE A 18 -8.42 14.56 1.36
C PHE A 18 -6.97 14.35 0.90
N PHE A 19 -6.30 13.30 1.38
CA PHE A 19 -4.97 12.93 0.91
C PHE A 19 -4.95 12.67 -0.60
N PHE A 20 -5.86 11.84 -1.12
CA PHE A 20 -5.92 11.50 -2.55
C PHE A 20 -6.19 12.71 -3.45
N PHE A 21 -6.95 13.70 -2.97
CA PHE A 21 -7.22 14.93 -3.72
C PHE A 21 -6.18 16.04 -3.46
N GLY A 22 -5.09 15.75 -2.77
CA GLY A 22 -4.05 16.74 -2.44
C GLY A 22 -4.48 17.82 -1.44
N MET A 23 -5.60 17.63 -0.75
CA MET A 23 -6.16 18.57 0.23
C MET A 23 -5.48 18.36 1.60
N MET A 24 -4.17 18.65 1.65
CA MET A 24 -3.35 18.32 2.83
C MET A 24 -3.77 19.09 4.08
N LEU A 25 -4.19 20.36 3.95
CA LEU A 25 -4.64 21.17 5.09
C LEU A 25 -5.90 20.59 5.72
N GLU A 26 -6.88 20.20 4.91
CA GLU A 26 -8.14 19.59 5.33
C GLU A 26 -7.88 18.22 5.97
N MET A 27 -6.97 17.44 5.39
CA MET A 27 -6.54 16.16 5.95
C MET A 27 -5.92 16.34 7.34
N MET A 28 -5.04 17.32 7.53
CA MET A 28 -4.44 17.59 8.84
C MET A 28 -5.47 18.07 9.87
N LYS A 29 -6.41 18.93 9.49
CA LYS A 29 -7.52 19.34 10.37
C LYS A 29 -8.39 18.15 10.78
N MET A 30 -8.69 17.24 9.84
CA MET A 30 -9.46 16.04 10.14
C MET A 30 -8.70 15.07 11.04
N LYS A 31 -7.38 14.96 10.87
CA LYS A 31 -6.51 14.20 11.77
C LYS A 31 -6.56 14.71 13.19
N GLU A 32 -6.42 16.02 13.39
CA GLU A 32 -6.51 16.64 14.72
C GLU A 32 -7.90 16.44 15.33
N PHE A 33 -8.95 16.58 14.54
CA PHE A 33 -10.32 16.33 14.97
C PHE A 33 -10.53 14.87 15.38
N PHE A 34 -10.04 13.90 14.60
CA PHE A 34 -10.08 12.47 14.97
C PHE A 34 -9.37 12.22 16.30
N LEU A 35 -8.16 12.73 16.47
CA LEU A 35 -7.38 12.53 17.69
C LEU A 35 -8.08 13.14 18.91
N SER A 36 -8.64 14.33 18.79
CA SER A 36 -9.42 14.95 19.88
C SER A 36 -10.66 14.14 20.27
N CYS A 37 -11.39 13.59 19.28
CA CYS A 37 -12.51 12.69 19.56
C CYS A 37 -12.09 11.37 20.23
N MET A 38 -10.84 10.93 20.02
CA MET A 38 -10.31 9.69 20.58
C MET A 38 -9.68 9.86 21.96
N GLU A 39 -9.52 11.08 22.48
CA GLU A 39 -9.10 11.33 23.87
C GLU A 39 -10.16 10.82 24.85
N GLU A 40 -11.41 11.22 24.63
CA GLU A 40 -12.59 10.81 25.40
C GLU A 40 -13.67 10.28 24.45
N PRO A 41 -13.50 9.04 23.92
CA PRO A 41 -14.40 8.54 22.90
C PRO A 41 -15.76 8.20 23.50
N GLU A 42 -16.83 8.58 22.76
CA GLU A 42 -18.21 8.28 23.12
C GLU A 42 -18.65 6.92 22.53
N ASP A 43 -19.35 6.12 23.30
CA ASP A 43 -20.07 4.90 22.87
C ASP A 43 -19.20 3.81 22.24
N ILE A 44 -17.89 3.74 22.56
CA ILE A 44 -17.01 2.67 22.09
C ILE A 44 -16.20 2.04 23.24
N ASP A 45 -15.96 0.75 23.15
CA ASP A 45 -15.07 0.02 24.06
C ASP A 45 -13.59 0.13 23.64
N GLU A 46 -12.70 -0.37 24.50
CA GLU A 46 -11.25 -0.36 24.23
C GLU A 46 -10.88 -1.16 22.97
N LYS A 47 -11.57 -2.25 22.68
CA LYS A 47 -11.33 -3.06 21.46
C LYS A 47 -11.65 -2.26 20.20
N GLN A 48 -12.79 -1.59 20.19
CA GLN A 48 -13.20 -0.72 19.08
C GLN A 48 -12.25 0.47 18.93
N ARG A 49 -11.86 1.09 20.06
CA ARG A 49 -10.88 2.18 20.06
C ARG A 49 -9.56 1.74 19.43
N ASN A 50 -9.03 0.58 19.80
CA ASN A 50 -7.82 0.02 19.25
C ASN A 50 -7.96 -0.28 17.74
N GLN A 51 -9.10 -0.83 17.32
CA GLN A 51 -9.38 -1.06 15.90
C GLN A 51 -9.36 0.26 15.10
N TYR A 52 -10.00 1.32 15.59
CA TYR A 52 -10.00 2.63 14.93
C TYR A 52 -8.62 3.29 14.88
N PHE A 53 -7.81 3.16 15.94
CA PHE A 53 -6.42 3.61 15.89
C PHE A 53 -5.60 2.81 14.88
N GLY A 54 -5.82 1.51 14.76
CA GLY A 54 -5.18 0.69 13.73
C GLY A 54 -5.53 1.15 12.33
N GLU A 55 -6.82 1.36 12.03
CA GLU A 55 -7.30 1.94 10.77
C GLU A 55 -6.67 3.32 10.50
N PHE A 56 -6.58 4.16 11.52
CA PHE A 56 -5.92 5.46 11.44
C PHE A 56 -4.46 5.32 11.03
N TYR A 57 -3.66 4.46 11.70
CA TYR A 57 -2.25 4.26 11.35
C TYR A 57 -2.07 3.67 9.95
N MET A 58 -2.94 2.76 9.52
CA MET A 58 -2.94 2.26 8.15
C MET A 58 -3.11 3.40 7.14
N ASN A 59 -4.04 4.32 7.37
CA ASN A 59 -4.25 5.46 6.48
C ASN A 59 -3.13 6.50 6.58
N MET A 60 -2.57 6.75 7.76
CA MET A 60 -1.42 7.66 7.93
C MET A 60 -0.14 7.15 7.27
N SER A 61 0.00 5.85 7.04
CA SER A 61 1.16 5.29 6.34
C SER A 61 1.33 5.84 4.92
N PHE A 62 0.26 6.27 4.27
CA PHE A 62 0.32 6.90 2.94
C PHE A 62 1.07 8.24 2.93
N LEU A 63 1.22 8.92 4.07
CA LEU A 63 2.04 10.13 4.19
C LEU A 63 3.54 9.84 4.01
N GLU A 64 3.96 8.61 4.28
CA GLU A 64 5.32 8.10 4.04
C GLU A 64 5.46 7.42 2.67
N TYR A 65 4.65 7.85 1.70
CA TYR A 65 4.61 7.29 0.36
C TYR A 65 6.03 7.14 -0.22
N ASN A 66 6.28 6.00 -0.87
CA ASN A 66 7.56 5.52 -1.42
C ASN A 66 8.72 5.32 -0.42
N LYS A 67 8.44 5.37 0.89
CA LYS A 67 9.40 4.99 1.95
C LYS A 67 8.90 3.74 2.66
N ILE A 68 9.11 2.59 2.06
CA ILE A 68 8.50 1.32 2.49
C ILE A 68 8.78 1.00 3.96
N SER A 69 10.02 1.18 4.43
CA SER A 69 10.36 0.96 5.85
C SER A 69 9.60 1.90 6.78
N ALA A 70 9.45 3.18 6.43
CA ALA A 70 8.69 4.14 7.23
C ALA A 70 7.20 3.79 7.26
N MET A 71 6.61 3.43 6.11
CA MET A 71 5.24 2.92 6.03
C MET A 71 5.06 1.69 6.91
N SER A 72 6.03 0.76 6.91
CA SER A 72 5.97 -0.49 7.67
C SER A 72 5.94 -0.26 9.19
N ILE A 73 6.58 0.78 9.71
CA ILE A 73 6.48 1.15 11.12
C ILE A 73 5.01 1.38 11.51
N LEU A 74 4.27 2.11 10.68
CA LEU A 74 2.85 2.37 10.91
C LEU A 74 1.98 1.12 10.70
N HIS A 75 2.32 0.27 9.73
CA HIS A 75 1.65 -1.02 9.52
C HIS A 75 1.83 -1.95 10.73
N ARG A 76 3.05 -2.04 11.29
CA ARG A 76 3.33 -2.84 12.49
C ARG A 76 2.56 -2.30 13.69
N LYS A 77 2.51 -0.96 13.86
CA LYS A 77 1.73 -0.31 14.91
C LYS A 77 0.23 -0.58 14.74
N ALA A 78 -0.29 -0.48 13.52
CA ALA A 78 -1.66 -0.86 13.22
C ALA A 78 -1.94 -2.33 13.60
N GLY A 79 -1.06 -3.24 13.18
CA GLY A 79 -1.18 -4.68 13.45
C GLY A 79 -1.11 -5.06 14.92
N SER A 80 -0.49 -4.25 15.78
CA SER A 80 -0.51 -4.48 17.24
C SER A 80 -1.83 -4.08 17.88
N LEU A 81 -2.64 -3.27 17.23
CA LEU A 81 -3.92 -2.76 17.73
C LEU A 81 -5.12 -3.48 17.11
N MET A 82 -5.06 -3.75 15.80
CA MET A 82 -6.16 -4.33 15.04
C MET A 82 -6.29 -5.83 15.28
N ARG A 83 -7.52 -6.27 15.47
CA ARG A 83 -7.88 -7.70 15.49
C ARG A 83 -8.56 -8.14 14.19
N GLU A 84 -9.14 -7.20 13.49
CA GLU A 84 -9.84 -7.41 12.23
C GLU A 84 -9.11 -6.71 11.09
N LYS A 85 -9.39 -7.12 9.85
CA LYS A 85 -8.80 -6.49 8.67
C LYS A 85 -9.28 -5.05 8.54
N ALA A 86 -8.44 -4.22 7.90
CA ALA A 86 -8.79 -2.84 7.61
C ALA A 86 -10.03 -2.76 6.71
N VAL A 87 -10.98 -1.91 7.10
CA VAL A 87 -12.22 -1.67 6.34
C VAL A 87 -12.25 -0.30 5.68
N THR A 88 -11.40 0.63 6.12
CA THR A 88 -11.31 1.97 5.50
C THR A 88 -10.46 1.98 4.22
N LEU A 89 -9.72 0.91 3.94
CA LEU A 89 -8.98 0.74 2.70
C LEU A 89 -9.88 0.05 1.68
N ASP A 90 -10.08 0.71 0.55
CA ASP A 90 -10.73 0.10 -0.60
C ASP A 90 -9.72 -0.79 -1.35
N THR A 91 -9.78 -2.09 -1.10
CA THR A 91 -8.88 -3.09 -1.69
C THR A 91 -9.23 -3.43 -3.14
N THR A 92 -10.35 -2.89 -3.65
CA THR A 92 -10.72 -3.02 -5.07
C THR A 92 -9.98 -2.03 -5.94
N ASN A 93 -9.47 -0.93 -5.38
CA ASN A 93 -8.63 0.03 -6.09
C ASN A 93 -7.22 -0.56 -6.31
N SER A 94 -6.58 -0.08 -7.38
CA SER A 94 -5.20 -0.47 -7.68
C SER A 94 -4.25 0.00 -6.59
N TRP A 95 -3.49 -0.91 -5.98
CA TRP A 95 -2.41 -0.59 -5.05
C TRP A 95 -1.33 0.28 -5.71
N THR A 96 -1.14 0.15 -7.02
CA THR A 96 -0.18 0.94 -7.80
C THR A 96 -0.67 2.33 -8.20
N PHE A 97 -1.85 2.76 -7.75
CA PHE A 97 -2.46 4.04 -8.11
C PHE A 97 -2.56 4.29 -9.62
N GLY A 98 -2.65 3.21 -10.41
CA GLY A 98 -2.69 3.25 -11.88
C GLY A 98 -1.31 3.32 -12.55
N SER A 99 -0.20 3.32 -11.81
CA SER A 99 1.13 3.18 -12.38
C SER A 99 1.28 1.81 -13.06
N PRO A 100 1.91 1.74 -14.25
CA PRO A 100 2.23 0.48 -14.91
C PRO A 100 3.49 -0.19 -14.35
N SER A 101 4.17 0.41 -13.36
CA SER A 101 5.42 -0.05 -12.80
C SER A 101 5.45 0.13 -11.28
N VAL A 102 5.80 -0.92 -10.56
CA VAL A 102 6.05 -0.87 -9.11
C VAL A 102 7.41 -0.21 -8.84
N LEU A 103 8.40 -0.53 -9.66
CA LEU A 103 9.74 0.05 -9.55
C LEU A 103 9.70 1.58 -9.64
N TRP A 104 8.99 2.13 -10.63
CA TRP A 104 8.90 3.59 -10.80
C TRP A 104 8.18 4.30 -9.65
N LEU A 105 7.30 3.58 -8.94
CA LEU A 105 6.62 4.13 -7.78
C LEU A 105 7.52 4.23 -6.55
N TYR A 106 8.39 3.25 -6.33
CA TYR A 106 9.07 3.06 -5.05
C TYR A 106 10.59 3.25 -5.10
N HIS A 107 11.19 3.24 -6.30
CA HIS A 107 12.61 3.56 -6.43
C HIS A 107 12.86 5.05 -6.20
N SER A 108 13.63 5.37 -5.16
CA SER A 108 13.80 6.73 -4.67
C SER A 108 15.12 7.37 -5.12
N GLY A 109 16.09 6.60 -5.60
CA GLY A 109 17.37 7.17 -6.02
C GLY A 109 18.45 6.16 -6.36
N SER A 110 19.44 6.62 -7.10
CA SER A 110 20.57 5.78 -7.55
C SER A 110 21.27 5.10 -6.38
N GLY A 111 21.54 3.79 -6.53
CA GLY A 111 22.25 2.97 -5.54
C GLY A 111 21.39 2.43 -4.40
N SER A 112 20.08 2.75 -4.34
CA SER A 112 19.20 2.28 -3.28
C SER A 112 18.38 1.03 -3.65
N LEU A 113 18.39 0.59 -4.91
CA LEU A 113 17.48 -0.40 -5.45
C LEU A 113 17.51 -1.75 -4.71
N ASP A 114 18.69 -2.29 -4.41
CA ASP A 114 18.78 -3.58 -3.71
C ASP A 114 18.19 -3.50 -2.31
N ARG A 115 18.50 -2.44 -1.58
CA ARG A 115 17.91 -2.19 -0.26
C ARG A 115 16.39 -2.03 -0.35
N GLU A 116 15.88 -1.29 -1.33
CA GLU A 116 14.45 -1.08 -1.51
C GLU A 116 13.71 -2.39 -1.86
N MET A 117 14.33 -3.28 -2.63
CA MET A 117 13.79 -4.63 -2.88
C MET A 117 13.75 -5.45 -1.59
N ASP A 118 14.81 -5.44 -0.79
CA ASP A 118 14.83 -6.11 0.51
C ASP A 118 13.75 -5.56 1.45
N GLU A 119 13.59 -4.24 1.50
CA GLU A 119 12.51 -3.58 2.26
C GLU A 119 11.12 -4.02 1.79
N MET A 120 10.88 -4.16 0.48
CA MET A 120 9.62 -4.66 -0.06
C MET A 120 9.33 -6.08 0.43
N TYR A 121 10.30 -7.00 0.33
CA TYR A 121 10.15 -8.38 0.79
C TYR A 121 9.95 -8.48 2.31
N GLU A 122 10.63 -7.67 3.10
CA GLU A 122 10.48 -7.66 4.56
C GLU A 122 9.16 -7.03 5.02
N CYS A 123 8.78 -5.90 4.42
CA CYS A 123 7.75 -5.02 4.96
C CYS A 123 6.34 -5.33 4.43
N MET A 124 6.20 -5.66 3.14
CA MET A 124 4.88 -5.83 2.53
C MET A 124 4.03 -6.96 3.15
N PRO A 125 4.57 -8.07 3.67
CA PRO A 125 3.76 -9.07 4.36
C PRO A 125 2.95 -8.52 5.55
N TYR A 126 3.41 -7.48 6.25
CA TYR A 126 2.64 -6.83 7.33
C TYR A 126 1.41 -6.12 6.77
N TYR A 127 1.58 -5.38 5.67
CA TYR A 127 0.50 -4.71 4.98
C TYR A 127 -0.54 -5.69 4.44
N TYR A 128 -0.10 -6.76 3.77
CA TYR A 128 -1.00 -7.77 3.19
C TYR A 128 -1.89 -8.43 4.24
N ARG A 129 -1.33 -8.72 5.42
CA ARG A 129 -2.10 -9.32 6.52
C ARG A 129 -3.23 -8.42 7.02
N LEU A 130 -3.00 -7.12 7.03
CA LEU A 130 -3.98 -6.14 7.50
C LEU A 130 -5.03 -5.78 6.45
N THR A 131 -4.75 -6.00 5.16
CA THR A 131 -5.56 -5.51 4.03
C THR A 131 -6.15 -6.61 3.16
N GLN A 132 -6.23 -7.83 3.63
CA GLN A 132 -6.73 -8.97 2.84
C GLN A 132 -5.94 -9.21 1.54
N GLY A 133 -4.65 -8.89 1.53
CA GLY A 133 -3.78 -9.10 0.37
C GLY A 133 -3.78 -8.00 -0.68
N HIS A 134 -4.28 -6.79 -0.34
CA HIS A 134 -4.17 -5.64 -1.25
C HIS A 134 -2.71 -5.38 -1.63
N GLY A 135 -2.42 -5.30 -2.92
CA GLY A 135 -1.06 -5.15 -3.46
C GLY A 135 -0.22 -6.44 -3.49
N GLN A 136 -0.79 -7.59 -3.14
CA GLN A 136 -0.08 -8.87 -3.11
C GLN A 136 0.64 -9.17 -4.44
N GLY A 137 1.94 -9.43 -4.35
CA GLY A 137 2.82 -9.65 -5.50
C GLY A 137 3.65 -8.42 -5.91
N ALA A 138 3.50 -7.28 -5.22
CA ALA A 138 4.24 -6.06 -5.51
C ALA A 138 5.76 -6.27 -5.35
N GLU A 139 6.21 -6.99 -4.32
CA GLU A 139 7.61 -7.33 -4.08
C GLU A 139 8.22 -8.14 -5.23
N HIS A 140 7.46 -9.09 -5.74
CA HIS A 140 7.90 -9.90 -6.89
C HIS A 140 7.91 -9.08 -8.19
N MET A 141 6.93 -8.17 -8.34
CA MET A 141 6.87 -7.31 -9.51
C MET A 141 8.05 -6.32 -9.54
N MET A 142 8.39 -5.69 -8.41
CA MET A 142 9.56 -4.82 -8.32
C MET A 142 10.85 -5.56 -8.62
N ALA A 143 11.01 -6.79 -8.11
CA ALA A 143 12.15 -7.64 -8.42
C ALA A 143 12.22 -8.02 -9.90
N ALA A 144 11.08 -8.28 -10.55
CA ALA A 144 11.03 -8.59 -11.98
C ALA A 144 11.48 -7.40 -12.84
N GLU A 145 11.02 -6.20 -12.52
CA GLU A 145 11.42 -4.97 -13.22
C GLU A 145 12.90 -4.67 -13.02
N ALA A 146 13.40 -4.80 -11.79
CA ALA A 146 14.82 -4.61 -11.48
C ALA A 146 15.71 -5.60 -12.22
N ALA A 147 15.33 -6.86 -12.29
CA ALA A 147 16.06 -7.89 -13.04
C ALA A 147 16.05 -7.59 -14.55
N PHE A 148 14.91 -7.17 -15.10
CA PHE A 148 14.79 -6.79 -16.51
C PHE A 148 15.70 -5.60 -16.86
N ASP A 149 15.72 -4.55 -16.03
CA ASP A 149 16.57 -3.37 -16.26
C ASP A 149 18.06 -3.68 -16.15
N ARG A 150 18.42 -4.76 -15.41
CA ARG A 150 19.81 -5.31 -15.34
C ARG A 150 20.16 -6.27 -16.46
N GLY A 151 19.21 -6.59 -17.36
CA GLY A 151 19.42 -7.55 -18.44
C GLY A 151 19.36 -9.02 -18.01
N MET A 152 18.85 -9.30 -16.81
CA MET A 152 18.70 -10.65 -16.24
C MET A 152 17.34 -11.23 -16.63
N ASP A 153 17.13 -11.49 -17.93
CA ASP A 153 15.82 -11.80 -18.50
C ASP A 153 15.17 -13.07 -17.90
N ALA A 154 15.95 -14.11 -17.57
CA ALA A 154 15.43 -15.32 -16.93
C ALA A 154 14.91 -15.04 -15.49
N ASP A 155 15.65 -14.27 -14.70
CA ASP A 155 15.23 -13.91 -13.34
C ASP A 155 14.01 -12.99 -13.38
N ALA A 156 13.96 -12.05 -14.35
CA ALA A 156 12.82 -11.20 -14.58
C ALA A 156 11.55 -12.01 -14.88
N GLN A 157 11.65 -13.03 -15.75
CA GLN A 157 10.55 -13.93 -16.06
C GLN A 157 10.07 -14.70 -14.84
N ILE A 158 10.98 -15.30 -14.08
CA ILE A 158 10.63 -16.06 -12.85
C ILE A 158 9.94 -15.17 -11.82
N ALA A 159 10.47 -13.98 -11.56
CA ALA A 159 9.89 -13.05 -10.62
C ALA A 159 8.51 -12.55 -11.09
N MET A 160 8.34 -12.24 -12.38
CA MET A 160 7.08 -11.85 -12.97
C MET A 160 6.01 -12.95 -12.85
N GLU A 161 6.36 -14.22 -13.04
CA GLU A 161 5.42 -15.34 -12.87
C GLU A 161 4.94 -15.44 -11.42
N LYS A 162 5.81 -15.27 -10.44
CA LYS A 162 5.43 -15.20 -9.02
C LYS A 162 4.48 -14.03 -8.74
N ALA A 163 4.75 -12.86 -9.32
CA ALA A 163 3.86 -11.70 -9.21
C ALA A 163 2.48 -11.97 -9.82
N VAL A 164 2.43 -12.59 -11.01
CA VAL A 164 1.18 -12.98 -11.67
C VAL A 164 0.36 -13.95 -10.83
N ASP A 165 1.00 -14.98 -10.26
CA ASP A 165 0.31 -15.97 -9.42
C ASP A 165 -0.26 -15.34 -8.15
N ALA A 166 0.54 -14.53 -7.45
CA ALA A 166 0.10 -13.80 -6.27
C ALA A 166 -1.07 -12.85 -6.62
N ALA A 167 -0.92 -12.05 -7.67
CA ALA A 167 -1.94 -11.10 -8.10
C ALA A 167 -3.25 -11.77 -8.55
N LYS A 168 -3.19 -12.93 -9.20
CA LYS A 168 -4.37 -13.72 -9.57
C LYS A 168 -5.09 -14.24 -8.32
N ARG A 169 -4.35 -14.81 -7.37
CA ARG A 169 -4.91 -15.41 -6.15
C ARG A 169 -5.65 -14.38 -5.29
N TYR A 170 -5.18 -13.16 -5.26
CA TYR A 170 -5.73 -12.08 -4.43
C TYR A 170 -6.51 -11.02 -5.23
N GLY A 171 -6.76 -11.25 -6.52
CA GLY A 171 -7.55 -10.33 -7.36
C GLY A 171 -6.89 -8.96 -7.60
N GLN A 172 -5.55 -8.88 -7.59
CA GLN A 172 -4.81 -7.62 -7.64
C GLN A 172 -4.59 -7.11 -9.07
N TRP A 173 -5.55 -6.35 -9.59
CA TRP A 173 -5.54 -5.84 -10.96
C TRP A 173 -4.36 -4.94 -11.28
N GLY A 174 -3.98 -4.05 -10.36
CA GLY A 174 -2.86 -3.13 -10.57
C GLY A 174 -1.56 -3.89 -10.80
N ILE A 175 -1.26 -4.91 -9.98
CA ILE A 175 -0.07 -5.75 -10.15
C ILE A 175 -0.13 -6.54 -11.47
N ARG A 176 -1.30 -7.06 -11.85
CA ARG A 176 -1.46 -7.74 -13.15
C ARG A 176 -1.19 -6.80 -14.31
N THR A 177 -1.62 -5.54 -14.23
CA THR A 177 -1.34 -4.53 -15.24
C THR A 177 0.16 -4.26 -15.36
N CYS A 178 0.88 -4.15 -14.23
CA CYS A 178 2.35 -4.03 -14.23
C CYS A 178 3.01 -5.26 -14.91
N CYS A 179 2.54 -6.48 -14.61
CA CYS A 179 3.07 -7.70 -15.25
C CYS A 179 2.86 -7.68 -16.77
N LEU A 180 1.69 -7.24 -17.26
CA LEU A 180 1.42 -7.12 -18.69
C LEU A 180 2.32 -6.06 -19.34
N PHE A 181 2.51 -4.93 -18.69
CA PHE A 181 3.39 -3.88 -19.18
C PHE A 181 4.85 -4.35 -19.27
N LEU A 182 5.37 -5.03 -18.24
CA LEU A 182 6.71 -5.61 -18.27
C LEU A 182 6.84 -6.66 -19.40
N LYS A 183 5.83 -7.52 -19.56
CA LYS A 183 5.81 -8.50 -20.65
C LYS A 183 5.88 -7.87 -22.04
N MET A 184 5.21 -6.75 -22.25
CA MET A 184 5.32 -5.97 -23.50
C MET A 184 6.73 -5.44 -23.71
N ARG A 185 7.37 -4.85 -22.68
CA ARG A 185 8.76 -4.37 -22.74
C ARG A 185 9.75 -5.50 -23.06
N MET A 186 9.56 -6.69 -22.48
CA MET A 186 10.38 -7.87 -22.76
C MET A 186 10.22 -8.34 -24.21
N ALA A 187 8.99 -8.34 -24.73
CA ALA A 187 8.73 -8.72 -26.12
C ALA A 187 9.35 -7.72 -27.10
N GLU A 188 9.23 -6.43 -26.85
CA GLU A 188 9.85 -5.37 -27.65
C GLU A 188 11.39 -5.54 -27.69
N LYS A 189 12.04 -5.74 -26.53
CA LYS A 189 13.49 -5.98 -26.45
C LYS A 189 13.93 -7.17 -27.30
N ASN A 190 13.11 -8.21 -27.37
CA ASN A 190 13.40 -9.45 -28.10
C ASN A 190 12.95 -9.43 -29.58
N GLY A 191 12.57 -8.26 -30.12
CA GLY A 191 12.14 -8.11 -31.50
C GLY A 191 10.78 -8.73 -31.83
N GLY A 192 9.91 -8.88 -30.85
CA GLY A 192 8.62 -9.55 -30.94
C GLY A 192 7.45 -8.67 -31.44
N PHE A 193 7.71 -7.58 -32.16
CA PHE A 193 6.73 -6.77 -32.88
C PHE A 193 7.08 -6.66 -34.36
#